data_cc173a2270c1083c4442828794b7d3ee
#
_entry.id   cc173a2270c1083c4442828794b7d3ee
#
_cell.length_a   1.000
_cell.length_b   1.000
_cell.length_c   1.000
_cell.angle_alpha   90.00
_cell.angle_beta   90.00
_cell.angle_gamma   90.00
#
_symmetry.space_group_name_H-M   'P 1'
#
loop_
_entity.id
_entity.type
_entity.pdbx_description
1 polymer ?
#
loop_
_entity_poly.entity_id
_entity_poly.type
_entity_poly.pdbx_seq_one_letter_code
_entity_poly.pdbx_strand_id
1 'polypeptide(L)'
;AYIVTADALLSPAVAVTMYAASAAAAGVSLVQLRREELATPETAKKKLPTMAVMSALVFAGQMINYTIPGTGSSGHLCGGMLLSAMLGPWAGFLSMIVILAIQALFFADGGLLALGANVWNMAFYGCFVGYFLIYRPLMRGNLSAGKARLRLTLASVLGCVATLQLGAFSVVLETTLSGITALPLGAFAVLMQPIHLAI
;
A
#
# COMPACT_ATOMS: atom_id res chain seq x y z
N ALA A 1 0.67 7.31 -7.44
CA ALA A 1 -0.01 7.90 -6.28
C ALA A 1 -1.02 6.92 -5.71
N TYR A 2 -1.20 6.89 -4.40
CA TYR A 2 -2.27 6.14 -3.73
C TYR A 2 -3.35 7.10 -3.26
N ILE A 3 -4.57 6.56 -3.08
CA ILE A 3 -5.69 7.31 -2.53
C ILE A 3 -5.79 6.99 -1.05
N VAL A 4 -5.83 8.03 -0.24
CA VAL A 4 -6.25 7.95 1.15
C VAL A 4 -7.73 8.27 1.23
N THR A 5 -8.50 7.34 1.78
CA THR A 5 -9.94 7.49 1.96
C THR A 5 -10.21 8.24 3.27
N ALA A 6 -11.07 9.25 3.20
CA ALA A 6 -11.52 9.95 4.40
C ALA A 6 -12.64 9.16 5.12
N ASP A 7 -12.75 9.36 6.43
CA ASP A 7 -13.79 8.70 7.27
C ASP A 7 -15.21 8.93 6.76
N ALA A 8 -15.48 10.11 6.20
CA ALA A 8 -16.79 10.48 5.68
C ALA A 8 -17.24 9.66 4.46
N LEU A 9 -16.36 8.89 3.83
CA LEU A 9 -16.65 8.11 2.62
C LEU A 9 -16.95 6.64 2.90
N LEU A 10 -16.81 6.18 4.15
CA LEU A 10 -17.00 4.78 4.52
C LEU A 10 -18.14 4.60 5.52
N SER A 11 -19.02 3.63 5.24
CA SER A 11 -19.99 3.17 6.24
C SER A 11 -19.28 2.36 7.34
N PRO A 12 -19.81 2.37 8.59
CA PRO A 12 -19.23 1.59 9.68
C PRO A 12 -19.09 0.09 9.35
N ALA A 13 -19.99 -0.48 8.58
CA ALA A 13 -19.95 -1.89 8.20
C ALA A 13 -18.75 -2.19 7.27
N VAL A 14 -18.52 -1.35 6.25
CA VAL A 14 -17.36 -1.48 5.36
C VAL A 14 -16.07 -1.24 6.13
N ALA A 15 -16.03 -0.20 6.98
CA ALA A 15 -14.86 0.10 7.80
C ALA A 15 -14.45 -1.08 8.70
N VAL A 16 -15.40 -1.67 9.44
CA VAL A 16 -15.14 -2.84 10.31
C VAL A 16 -14.64 -4.03 9.49
N THR A 17 -15.23 -4.29 8.33
CA THR A 17 -14.78 -5.37 7.43
C THR A 17 -13.34 -5.15 6.98
N MET A 18 -12.99 -3.94 6.57
CA MET A 18 -11.64 -3.61 6.12
C MET A 18 -10.61 -3.65 7.27
N TYR A 19 -11.01 -3.24 8.48
CA TYR A 19 -10.19 -3.43 9.67
C TYR A 19 -9.91 -4.90 9.97
N ALA A 20 -10.95 -5.75 9.92
CA ALA A 20 -10.79 -7.18 10.15
C ALA A 20 -9.84 -7.82 9.12
N ALA A 21 -10.01 -7.50 7.85
CA ALA A 21 -9.14 -7.98 6.76
C ALA A 21 -7.68 -7.53 6.95
N SER A 22 -7.47 -6.25 7.23
CA SER A 22 -6.13 -5.67 7.46
C SER A 22 -5.47 -6.22 8.72
N ALA A 23 -6.24 -6.41 9.80
CA ALA A 23 -5.75 -7.03 11.04
C ALA A 23 -5.35 -8.50 10.83
N ALA A 24 -6.12 -9.26 10.06
CA ALA A 24 -5.77 -10.63 9.70
C ALA A 24 -4.46 -10.69 8.91
N ALA A 25 -4.30 -9.82 7.90
CA ALA A 25 -3.06 -9.71 7.14
C ALA A 25 -1.86 -9.29 8.02
N ALA A 26 -2.08 -8.39 8.98
CA ALA A 26 -1.05 -7.98 9.95
C ALA A 26 -0.65 -9.14 10.87
N GLY A 27 -1.61 -9.92 11.36
CA GLY A 27 -1.35 -11.11 12.17
C GLY A 27 -0.50 -12.16 11.43
N VAL A 28 -0.87 -12.45 10.18
CA VAL A 28 -0.06 -13.34 9.31
C VAL A 28 1.34 -12.77 9.11
N SER A 29 1.46 -11.47 8.86
CA SER A 29 2.77 -10.81 8.64
C SER A 29 3.67 -10.90 9.86
N LEU A 30 3.12 -10.71 11.06
CA LEU A 30 3.86 -10.85 12.32
C LEU A 30 4.38 -12.28 12.52
N VAL A 31 3.54 -13.29 12.27
CA VAL A 31 3.93 -14.68 12.37
C VAL A 31 5.03 -15.03 11.39
N GLN A 32 4.90 -14.60 10.14
CA GLN A 32 5.90 -14.88 9.11
C GLN A 32 7.21 -14.14 9.36
N LEU A 33 7.15 -12.88 9.77
CA LEU A 33 8.34 -12.12 10.13
C LEU A 33 9.10 -12.78 11.30
N ARG A 34 8.40 -13.22 12.35
CA ARG A 34 9.02 -13.96 13.44
C ARG A 34 9.67 -15.26 12.98
N ARG A 35 9.05 -16.00 12.07
CA ARG A 35 9.64 -17.21 11.49
C ARG A 35 10.94 -16.90 10.72
N GLU A 36 10.95 -15.82 9.93
CA GLU A 36 12.15 -15.36 9.22
C GLU A 36 13.26 -14.96 10.20
N GLU A 37 12.94 -14.23 11.26
CA GLU A 37 13.90 -13.80 12.28
C GLU A 37 14.53 -14.98 13.04
N LEU A 38 13.74 -15.98 13.39
CA LEU A 38 14.23 -17.19 14.05
C LEU A 38 15.11 -18.02 13.11
N ALA A 39 14.81 -18.05 11.82
CA ALA A 39 15.59 -18.77 10.82
C ALA A 39 16.95 -18.09 10.51
N THR A 40 17.04 -16.77 10.62
CA THR A 40 18.23 -15.97 10.28
C THR A 40 18.49 -14.85 11.30
N PRO A 41 18.94 -15.17 12.54
CA PRO A 41 19.07 -14.21 13.63
C PRO A 41 20.06 -13.06 13.34
N GLU A 42 21.14 -13.32 12.63
CA GLU A 42 22.13 -12.29 12.29
C GLU A 42 21.60 -11.25 11.30
N THR A 43 20.74 -11.68 10.38
CA THR A 43 20.08 -10.77 9.44
C THR A 43 18.99 -9.98 10.17
N ALA A 44 18.30 -10.58 11.13
CA ALA A 44 17.26 -9.94 11.92
C ALA A 44 17.77 -8.72 12.70
N LYS A 45 18.96 -8.79 13.29
CA LYS A 45 19.58 -7.65 14.02
C LYS A 45 19.74 -6.39 13.15
N LYS A 46 20.00 -6.55 11.87
CA LYS A 46 20.15 -5.44 10.91
C LYS A 46 18.83 -4.99 10.29
N LYS A 47 17.80 -5.82 10.38
CA LYS A 47 16.51 -5.57 9.72
C LYS A 47 15.76 -4.40 10.38
N LEU A 48 15.72 -4.33 11.70
CA LEU A 48 14.99 -3.26 12.41
C LEU A 48 15.52 -1.84 12.12
N PRO A 49 16.82 -1.55 12.18
CA PRO A 49 17.34 -0.25 11.75
C PRO A 49 17.03 0.08 10.29
N THR A 50 17.12 -0.91 9.39
CA THR A 50 16.80 -0.72 7.98
C THR A 50 15.30 -0.44 7.79
N MET A 51 14.42 -1.13 8.54
CA MET A 51 12.99 -0.83 8.54
C MET A 51 12.72 0.61 8.98
N ALA A 52 13.37 1.09 10.03
CA ALA A 52 13.18 2.46 10.52
C ALA A 52 13.57 3.50 9.45
N VAL A 53 14.76 3.36 8.83
CA VAL A 53 15.24 4.27 7.79
C VAL A 53 14.34 4.24 6.55
N MET A 54 13.99 3.05 6.08
CA MET A 54 13.13 2.89 4.89
C MET A 54 11.72 3.39 5.15
N SER A 55 11.18 3.18 6.36
CA SER A 55 9.87 3.71 6.74
C SER A 55 9.88 5.24 6.79
N ALA A 56 10.92 5.85 7.35
CA ALA A 56 11.07 7.30 7.38
C ALA A 56 11.17 7.90 5.96
N LEU A 57 11.91 7.25 5.06
CA LEU A 57 12.02 7.67 3.66
C LEU A 57 10.65 7.60 2.95
N VAL A 58 9.93 6.50 3.11
CA VAL A 58 8.60 6.32 2.50
C VAL A 58 7.60 7.29 3.12
N PHE A 59 7.60 7.46 4.44
CA PHE A 59 6.76 8.45 5.12
C PHE A 59 6.99 9.86 4.56
N ALA A 60 8.25 10.30 4.47
CA ALA A 60 8.58 11.62 3.91
C ALA A 60 8.12 11.78 2.46
N GLY A 61 8.29 10.73 1.63
CA GLY A 61 7.80 10.72 0.25
C GLY A 61 6.28 10.80 0.17
N GLN A 62 5.57 10.11 1.04
CA GLN A 62 4.10 10.10 1.08
C GLN A 62 3.50 11.41 1.60
N MET A 63 4.25 12.21 2.36
CA MET A 63 3.81 13.56 2.76
C MET A 63 3.71 14.53 1.58
N ILE A 64 4.27 14.19 0.42
CA ILE A 64 4.00 14.88 -0.85
C ILE A 64 2.66 14.37 -1.37
N ASN A 65 1.57 15.02 -0.97
CA ASN A 65 0.22 14.66 -1.34
C ASN A 65 -0.48 15.76 -2.14
N TYR A 66 -1.55 15.40 -2.81
CA TYR A 66 -2.42 16.35 -3.52
C TYR A 66 -3.88 15.90 -3.37
N THR A 67 -4.75 16.87 -3.19
CA THR A 67 -6.20 16.61 -3.11
C THR A 67 -6.75 16.28 -4.50
N ILE A 68 -7.57 15.24 -4.61
CA ILE A 68 -8.29 14.90 -5.83
C ILE A 68 -9.65 15.60 -5.78
N PRO A 69 -9.88 16.63 -6.63
CA PRO A 69 -11.10 17.43 -6.56
C PRO A 69 -12.36 16.58 -6.73
N GLY A 70 -13.38 16.85 -5.92
CA GLY A 70 -14.70 16.20 -6.02
C GLY A 70 -14.79 14.77 -5.46
N THR A 71 -13.69 14.19 -4.95
CA THR A 71 -13.69 12.80 -4.45
C THR A 71 -13.60 12.69 -2.94
N GLY A 72 -13.19 13.74 -2.24
CA GLY A 72 -12.89 13.71 -0.80
C GLY A 72 -11.67 12.84 -0.45
N SER A 73 -10.84 12.51 -1.42
CA SER A 73 -9.67 11.68 -1.28
C SER A 73 -8.40 12.43 -1.66
N SER A 74 -7.25 11.98 -1.19
CA SER A 74 -5.93 12.52 -1.54
C SER A 74 -5.06 11.46 -2.24
N GLY A 75 -4.17 11.91 -3.12
CA GLY A 75 -3.19 11.07 -3.80
C GLY A 75 -1.80 11.21 -3.15
N HIS A 76 -1.11 10.08 -2.98
CA HIS A 76 0.22 10.00 -2.36
C HIS A 76 1.20 9.22 -3.23
N LEU A 77 2.51 9.44 -3.00
CA LEU A 77 3.53 8.59 -3.60
C LEU A 77 3.43 7.15 -3.08
N CYS A 78 3.72 6.21 -3.97
CA CYS A 78 3.65 4.78 -3.70
C CYS A 78 4.86 4.33 -2.85
N GLY A 79 4.62 3.61 -1.76
CA GLY A 79 5.70 3.14 -0.86
C GLY A 79 5.73 1.63 -0.62
N GLY A 80 4.59 0.94 -0.75
CA GLY A 80 4.47 -0.48 -0.42
C GLY A 80 5.39 -1.39 -1.24
N MET A 81 5.50 -1.15 -2.55
CA MET A 81 6.41 -1.89 -3.43
C MET A 81 7.88 -1.67 -3.05
N LEU A 82 8.27 -0.44 -2.74
CA LEU A 82 9.65 -0.12 -2.32
C LEU A 82 9.99 -0.81 -1.00
N LEU A 83 9.12 -0.70 -0.01
CA LEU A 83 9.32 -1.36 1.29
C LEU A 83 9.40 -2.88 1.14
N SER A 84 8.52 -3.48 0.35
CA SER A 84 8.56 -4.94 0.16
C SER A 84 9.77 -5.42 -0.63
N ALA A 85 10.24 -4.66 -1.60
CA ALA A 85 11.46 -4.97 -2.33
C ALA A 85 12.72 -4.91 -1.44
N MET A 86 12.77 -3.96 -0.50
CA MET A 86 13.92 -3.74 0.39
C MET A 86 13.89 -4.58 1.67
N LEU A 87 12.72 -4.78 2.26
CA LEU A 87 12.55 -5.40 3.57
C LEU A 87 11.93 -6.80 3.52
N GLY A 88 11.42 -7.19 2.35
CA GLY A 88 10.52 -8.31 2.20
C GLY A 88 9.06 -7.93 2.46
N PRO A 89 8.10 -8.75 1.97
CA PRO A 89 6.68 -8.39 1.96
C PRO A 89 6.09 -8.23 3.37
N TRP A 90 6.48 -9.07 4.32
CA TRP A 90 5.95 -9.07 5.68
C TRP A 90 6.37 -7.83 6.47
N ALA A 91 7.68 -7.53 6.48
CA ALA A 91 8.22 -6.36 7.15
C ALA A 91 7.77 -5.07 6.44
N GLY A 92 7.71 -5.06 5.11
CA GLY A 92 7.20 -3.94 4.33
C GLY A 92 5.75 -3.60 4.66
N PHE A 93 4.88 -4.63 4.78
CA PHE A 93 3.48 -4.45 5.14
C PHE A 93 3.31 -3.86 6.55
N LEU A 94 4.04 -4.39 7.55
CA LEU A 94 4.00 -3.87 8.92
C LEU A 94 4.54 -2.43 9.01
N SER A 95 5.59 -2.11 8.26
CA SER A 95 6.11 -0.75 8.14
C SER A 95 5.07 0.21 7.56
N MET A 96 4.34 -0.20 6.53
CA MET A 96 3.25 0.61 5.95
C MET A 96 2.12 0.85 6.94
N ILE A 97 1.74 -0.13 7.75
CA ILE A 97 0.73 0.08 8.80
C ILE A 97 1.15 1.19 9.76
N VAL A 98 2.42 1.17 10.20
CA VAL A 98 2.95 2.20 11.11
C VAL A 98 2.94 3.58 10.45
N ILE A 99 3.35 3.67 9.18
CA ILE A 99 3.34 4.91 8.42
C ILE A 99 1.92 5.48 8.34
N LEU A 100 0.96 4.67 7.90
CA LEU A 100 -0.44 5.08 7.74
C LEU A 100 -1.11 5.45 9.07
N ALA A 101 -0.77 4.73 10.15
CA ALA A 101 -1.25 5.07 11.48
C ALA A 101 -0.71 6.43 11.95
N ILE A 102 0.57 6.73 11.71
CA ILE A 102 1.17 8.03 12.02
C ILE A 102 0.50 9.14 11.19
N GLN A 103 0.28 8.92 9.90
CA GLN A 103 -0.40 9.87 9.01
C GLN A 103 -1.82 10.18 9.49
N ALA A 104 -2.60 9.15 9.83
CA ALA A 104 -3.96 9.33 10.33
C ALA A 104 -4.01 10.03 11.70
N LEU A 105 -3.13 9.66 12.63
CA LEU A 105 -3.18 10.16 14.02
C LEU A 105 -2.60 11.56 14.17
N PHE A 106 -1.50 11.88 13.49
CA PHE A 106 -0.76 13.11 13.70
C PHE A 106 -0.93 14.16 12.61
N PHE A 107 -1.30 13.73 11.40
CA PHE A 107 -1.41 14.60 10.24
C PHE A 107 -2.83 14.72 9.70
N ALA A 108 -3.79 14.01 10.30
CA ALA A 108 -5.18 13.94 9.84
C ALA A 108 -5.29 13.57 8.35
N ASP A 109 -4.33 12.81 7.84
CA ASP A 109 -4.27 12.35 6.46
C ASP A 109 -4.87 10.95 6.36
N GLY A 110 -6.08 10.87 5.80
CA GLY A 110 -6.98 9.75 5.98
C GLY A 110 -7.67 9.78 7.34
N GLY A 111 -8.73 9.02 7.50
CA GLY A 111 -9.43 8.96 8.78
C GLY A 111 -9.05 7.74 9.61
N LEU A 112 -9.33 7.79 10.91
CA LEU A 112 -9.17 6.62 11.77
C LEU A 112 -10.18 5.51 11.42
N LEU A 113 -11.41 5.86 11.08
CA LEU A 113 -12.40 4.89 10.62
C LEU A 113 -11.99 4.23 9.30
N ALA A 114 -11.34 4.99 8.42
CA ALA A 114 -10.85 4.52 7.13
C ALA A 114 -9.46 3.85 7.19
N LEU A 115 -8.79 3.83 8.34
CA LEU A 115 -7.42 3.30 8.43
C LEU A 115 -7.31 1.85 7.94
N GLY A 116 -8.27 1.00 8.27
CA GLY A 116 -8.30 -0.39 7.78
C GLY A 116 -8.37 -0.47 6.25
N ALA A 117 -9.20 0.34 5.62
CA ALA A 117 -9.30 0.46 4.17
C ALA A 117 -7.99 1.01 3.55
N ASN A 118 -7.43 2.06 4.15
CA ASN A 118 -6.17 2.64 3.68
C ASN A 118 -5.00 1.65 3.78
N VAL A 119 -4.92 0.86 4.85
CA VAL A 119 -3.94 -0.23 4.97
C VAL A 119 -4.14 -1.26 3.85
N TRP A 120 -5.38 -1.66 3.58
CA TRP A 120 -5.67 -2.59 2.49
C TRP A 120 -5.25 -2.01 1.13
N ASN A 121 -5.71 -0.81 0.82
CA ASN A 121 -5.53 -0.18 -0.49
C ASN A 121 -4.07 0.20 -0.77
N MET A 122 -3.32 0.67 0.23
CA MET A 122 -1.97 1.18 0.05
C MET A 122 -0.88 0.17 0.41
N ALA A 123 -1.11 -0.67 1.44
CA ALA A 123 -0.10 -1.62 1.89
C ALA A 123 -0.29 -3.02 1.30
N PHE A 124 -1.50 -3.58 1.34
CA PHE A 124 -1.75 -4.96 0.91
C PHE A 124 -1.41 -5.16 -0.56
N TYR A 125 -1.93 -4.34 -1.46
CA TYR A 125 -1.63 -4.46 -2.89
C TYR A 125 -0.15 -4.27 -3.18
N GLY A 126 0.49 -3.25 -2.60
CA GLY A 126 1.91 -2.98 -2.82
C GLY A 126 2.81 -4.09 -2.28
N CYS A 127 2.60 -4.50 -1.03
CA CYS A 127 3.49 -5.41 -0.34
C CYS A 127 3.26 -6.88 -0.70
N PHE A 128 2.05 -7.28 -1.05
CA PHE A 128 1.76 -8.68 -1.37
C PHE A 128 1.49 -8.89 -2.86
N VAL A 129 0.50 -8.22 -3.44
CA VAL A 129 0.15 -8.43 -4.85
C VAL A 129 1.32 -8.03 -5.75
N GLY A 130 1.82 -6.82 -5.59
CA GLY A 130 2.97 -6.32 -6.35
C GLY A 130 4.23 -7.15 -6.13
N TYR A 131 4.52 -7.51 -4.89
CA TYR A 131 5.71 -8.30 -4.58
C TYR A 131 5.63 -9.75 -5.11
N PHE A 132 4.57 -10.49 -4.77
CA PHE A 132 4.50 -11.91 -5.11
C PHE A 132 4.17 -12.18 -6.57
N LEU A 133 3.34 -11.35 -7.21
CA LEU A 133 2.90 -11.58 -8.58
C LEU A 133 3.77 -10.88 -9.63
N ILE A 134 4.48 -9.81 -9.27
CA ILE A 134 5.24 -9.02 -10.24
C ILE A 134 6.73 -9.00 -9.89
N TYR A 135 7.10 -8.48 -8.73
CA TYR A 135 8.51 -8.27 -8.36
C TYR A 135 9.28 -9.59 -8.26
N ARG A 136 8.81 -10.50 -7.41
CA ARG A 136 9.48 -11.78 -7.15
C ARG A 136 9.66 -12.65 -8.39
N PRO A 137 8.66 -12.86 -9.27
CA PRO A 137 8.84 -13.61 -10.51
C PRO A 137 9.83 -12.99 -11.48
N LEU A 138 9.78 -11.64 -11.65
CA LEU A 138 10.69 -10.93 -12.55
C LEU A 138 12.13 -10.93 -12.06
N MET A 139 12.36 -10.91 -10.75
CA MET A 139 13.70 -10.89 -10.15
C MET A 139 14.29 -12.29 -9.91
N ARG A 140 13.58 -13.35 -10.29
CA ARG A 140 14.02 -14.74 -10.08
C ARG A 140 15.12 -15.14 -11.07
N GLY A 141 16.13 -15.91 -10.57
CA GLY A 141 17.21 -16.51 -11.36
C GLY A 141 18.50 -15.71 -11.36
N ASN A 142 19.54 -16.32 -11.96
CA ASN A 142 20.85 -15.68 -12.12
C ASN A 142 20.79 -14.67 -13.27
N LEU A 143 20.83 -13.41 -12.93
CA LEU A 143 20.73 -12.29 -13.86
C LEU A 143 22.10 -11.61 -14.06
N SER A 144 22.52 -11.39 -15.30
CA SER A 144 23.59 -10.45 -15.57
C SER A 144 23.18 -9.03 -15.18
N ALA A 145 24.13 -8.17 -14.84
CA ALA A 145 23.87 -6.82 -14.35
C ALA A 145 22.90 -6.00 -15.24
N GLY A 146 23.06 -6.08 -16.57
CA GLY A 146 22.15 -5.42 -17.50
C GLY A 146 20.73 -5.96 -17.46
N LYS A 147 20.58 -7.29 -17.44
CA LYS A 147 19.25 -7.94 -17.33
C LYS A 147 18.59 -7.66 -15.97
N ALA A 148 19.38 -7.63 -14.88
CA ALA A 148 18.89 -7.31 -13.55
C ALA A 148 18.32 -5.89 -13.50
N ARG A 149 19.04 -4.89 -14.08
CA ARG A 149 18.59 -3.50 -14.15
C ARG A 149 17.26 -3.38 -14.93
N LEU A 150 17.19 -3.98 -16.13
CA LEU A 150 15.97 -3.95 -16.94
C LEU A 150 14.79 -4.59 -16.22
N ARG A 151 14.98 -5.77 -15.62
CA ARG A 151 13.91 -6.46 -14.89
C ARG A 151 13.48 -5.71 -13.64
N LEU A 152 14.41 -5.09 -12.92
CA LEU A 152 14.09 -4.23 -11.79
C LEU A 152 13.24 -3.04 -12.24
N THR A 153 13.62 -2.35 -13.31
CA THR A 153 12.82 -1.25 -13.87
C THR A 153 11.41 -1.72 -14.27
N LEU A 154 11.30 -2.83 -14.99
CA LEU A 154 10.01 -3.40 -15.38
C LEU A 154 9.19 -3.82 -14.16
N ALA A 155 9.78 -4.48 -13.18
CA ALA A 155 9.09 -4.89 -11.95
C ALA A 155 8.59 -3.69 -11.16
N SER A 156 9.39 -2.62 -11.07
CA SER A 156 9.01 -1.39 -10.38
C SER A 156 7.86 -0.68 -11.09
N VAL A 157 7.98 -0.44 -12.39
CA VAL A 157 6.94 0.27 -13.16
C VAL A 157 5.63 -0.54 -13.21
N LEU A 158 5.69 -1.81 -13.62
CA LEU A 158 4.49 -2.65 -13.71
C LEU A 158 3.86 -2.89 -12.33
N GLY A 159 4.70 -3.11 -11.31
CA GLY A 159 4.23 -3.29 -9.94
C GLY A 159 3.55 -2.05 -9.40
N CYS A 160 4.15 -0.88 -9.55
CA CYS A 160 3.55 0.38 -9.10
C CYS A 160 2.24 0.68 -9.84
N VAL A 161 2.21 0.59 -11.16
CA VAL A 161 0.99 0.84 -11.95
C VAL A 161 -0.13 -0.14 -11.57
N ALA A 162 0.16 -1.44 -11.54
CA ALA A 162 -0.86 -2.45 -11.24
C ALA A 162 -1.42 -2.29 -9.83
N THR A 163 -0.56 -2.12 -8.82
CA THR A 163 -1.01 -2.02 -7.42
C THR A 163 -1.72 -0.71 -7.15
N LEU A 164 -1.34 0.37 -7.83
CA LEU A 164 -2.00 1.66 -7.79
C LEU A 164 -3.44 1.56 -8.36
N GLN A 165 -3.59 0.93 -9.52
CA GLN A 165 -4.90 0.73 -10.14
C GLN A 165 -5.81 -0.16 -9.28
N LEU A 166 -5.27 -1.21 -8.66
CA LEU A 166 -6.03 -2.05 -7.74
C LEU A 166 -6.49 -1.28 -6.50
N GLY A 167 -5.60 -0.48 -5.91
CA GLY A 167 -5.93 0.37 -4.77
C GLY A 167 -7.01 1.39 -5.12
N ALA A 168 -6.86 2.10 -6.25
CA ALA A 168 -7.85 3.04 -6.74
C ALA A 168 -9.23 2.39 -6.98
N PHE A 169 -9.25 1.21 -7.58
CA PHE A 169 -10.48 0.47 -7.82
C PHE A 169 -11.13 -0.01 -6.50
N SER A 170 -10.33 -0.43 -5.52
CA SER A 170 -10.86 -0.80 -4.20
C SER A 170 -11.52 0.37 -3.48
N VAL A 171 -10.95 1.58 -3.55
CA VAL A 171 -11.59 2.79 -3.00
C VAL A 171 -12.95 3.04 -3.66
N VAL A 172 -13.04 2.88 -4.99
CA VAL A 172 -14.32 3.00 -5.70
C VAL A 172 -15.34 1.97 -5.20
N LEU A 173 -14.93 0.71 -5.01
CA LEU A 173 -15.79 -0.35 -4.49
C LEU A 173 -16.24 -0.06 -3.05
N GLU A 174 -15.30 0.25 -2.17
CA GLU A 174 -15.56 0.52 -0.74
C GLU A 174 -16.55 1.68 -0.57
N THR A 175 -16.34 2.77 -1.31
CA THR A 175 -17.19 3.96 -1.26
C THR A 175 -18.59 3.67 -1.83
N THR A 176 -18.65 2.92 -2.93
CA THR A 176 -19.93 2.52 -3.54
C THR A 176 -20.70 1.58 -2.63
N LEU A 177 -20.04 0.59 -2.02
CA LEU A 177 -20.66 -0.35 -1.07
C LEU A 177 -21.10 0.35 0.22
N SER A 178 -20.44 1.44 0.58
CA SER A 178 -20.85 2.27 1.72
C SER A 178 -22.14 3.05 1.48
N GLY A 179 -22.57 3.22 0.22
CA GLY A 179 -23.79 3.92 -0.15
C GLY A 179 -23.81 5.42 0.17
N ILE A 180 -22.63 6.01 0.45
CA ILE A 180 -22.51 7.41 0.86
C ILE A 180 -22.28 8.33 -0.35
N THR A 181 -21.64 7.81 -1.40
CA THR A 181 -21.43 8.57 -2.63
C THR A 181 -22.64 8.60 -3.53
N ALA A 182 -22.95 9.77 -4.08
CA ALA A 182 -23.96 9.93 -5.10
C ALA A 182 -23.49 9.53 -6.51
N LEU A 183 -22.18 9.28 -6.69
CA LEU A 183 -21.61 8.91 -7.98
C LEU A 183 -21.86 7.43 -8.28
N PRO A 184 -22.42 7.09 -9.45
CA PRO A 184 -22.49 5.71 -9.91
C PRO A 184 -21.09 5.11 -10.04
N LEU A 185 -20.95 3.82 -9.72
CA LEU A 185 -19.66 3.09 -9.75
C LEU A 185 -18.89 3.31 -11.06
N GLY A 186 -19.54 3.27 -12.21
CA GLY A 186 -18.90 3.49 -13.51
C GLY A 186 -18.35 4.90 -13.68
N ALA A 187 -19.10 5.94 -13.28
CA ALA A 187 -18.64 7.32 -13.35
C ALA A 187 -17.44 7.56 -12.40
N PHE A 188 -17.49 6.98 -11.21
CA PHE A 188 -16.40 7.10 -10.24
C PHE A 188 -15.14 6.39 -10.72
N ALA A 189 -15.25 5.17 -11.25
CA ALA A 189 -14.13 4.44 -11.82
C ALA A 189 -13.49 5.17 -13.01
N VAL A 190 -14.28 5.74 -13.91
CA VAL A 190 -13.79 6.52 -15.06
C VAL A 190 -13.03 7.78 -14.63
N LEU A 191 -13.38 8.38 -13.50
CA LEU A 191 -12.62 9.50 -12.94
C LEU A 191 -11.32 9.03 -12.26
N MET A 192 -11.40 7.98 -11.47
CA MET A 192 -10.31 7.56 -10.59
C MET A 192 -9.17 6.85 -11.35
N GLN A 193 -9.49 5.94 -12.27
CA GLN A 193 -8.48 5.12 -12.94
C GLN A 193 -7.52 5.92 -13.83
N PRO A 194 -7.96 6.87 -14.70
CA PRO A 194 -7.05 7.65 -15.53
C PRO A 194 -6.16 8.60 -14.74
N ILE A 195 -6.68 9.21 -13.67
CA ILE A 195 -5.89 10.09 -12.80
C ILE A 195 -4.70 9.30 -12.22
N HIS A 196 -4.93 8.06 -11.82
CA HIS A 196 -3.89 7.19 -11.25
C HIS A 196 -2.95 6.56 -12.29
N LEU A 197 -3.25 6.66 -13.56
CA LEU A 197 -2.31 6.34 -14.65
C LEU A 197 -1.41 7.53 -15.00
N ALA A 198 -1.91 8.76 -14.82
CA ALA A 198 -1.20 9.99 -15.17
C ALA A 198 -0.16 10.42 -14.11
N ILE A 199 -0.25 9.87 -12.91
CA ILE A 199 0.58 10.20 -11.76
C ILE A 199 1.59 9.07 -11.50
#